data_c9fa30f4439c86d23494b9f486f75267
#
_entry.id   c9fa30f4439c86d23494b9f486f75267
#
_cell.length_a   1.000
_cell.length_b   1.000
_cell.length_c   1.000
_cell.angle_alpha   90.00
_cell.angle_beta   90.00
_cell.angle_gamma   90.00
#
_symmetry.space_group_name_H-M   'P 1'
#
loop_
_entity.id
_entity.type
_entity.pdbx_description
1 polymer ?
#
loop_
_entity_poly.entity_id
_entity_poly.type
_entity_poly.pdbx_seq_one_letter_code
_entity_poly.pdbx_strand_id
1 'polypeptide(L)'
;MSILIEAKKEVKQMFKRVFLVVLDSVGVGEAPDAEKYGDSGANTLLHTIGDAYNLDVLEKLGLLTLVGKEEKNTRGIYMRAKPINLAKDTLNGHYEMMGIVQKVPYKTYPNGFPLELISKIQHATGREVIGNIAASGTQIIEELGEMHMKTGALIIYTSADSVLQIAAHEEVIPVEELYKICETVRKITAGEEYKIARIIARPFIGRPGSFTRTPKRHDYALDPPLNVLDLLDKNGIETIAIGKISDIFNNKSIAVKIKTKDNIDGMMKLIDFAKGEFKGLLFANLNDFDMLYGHRRDRVGYLRALEEFNYYLPILLKNLKKDDLLIITADHGNDPTYKGTDHTREYTPILMYSPIFKKGKRLQDRETFADIGATILDNFNIPNELHLGNSIFDEFKK
;
A
#
# COMPACT_ATOMS: atom_id res chain seq x y z
N MET A 1 55.64 1.64 -0.44
CA MET A 1 54.37 1.08 -0.91
C MET A 1 53.51 0.87 0.33
N SER A 2 52.80 1.92 0.72
CA SER A 2 51.97 1.97 1.94
C SER A 2 50.55 1.59 1.58
N ILE A 3 50.09 0.45 2.08
CA ILE A 3 48.72 -0.03 1.90
C ILE A 3 47.90 0.73 2.95
N LEU A 4 47.16 1.74 2.49
CA LEU A 4 46.08 2.37 3.24
C LEU A 4 44.94 1.35 3.37
N ILE A 5 44.89 0.66 4.50
CA ILE A 5 43.70 -0.09 4.93
C ILE A 5 42.73 1.00 5.41
N GLU A 6 41.79 1.41 4.56
CA GLU A 6 40.61 2.13 5.00
C GLU A 6 39.82 1.22 5.95
N ALA A 7 39.92 1.51 7.24
CA ALA A 7 39.06 0.93 8.24
C ALA A 7 37.60 1.34 7.90
N LYS A 8 36.84 0.43 7.28
CA LYS A 8 35.38 0.56 7.23
C LYS A 8 34.92 0.74 8.67
N LYS A 9 34.51 1.96 9.02
CA LYS A 9 33.73 2.17 10.25
C LYS A 9 32.56 1.20 10.19
N GLU A 10 32.54 0.18 11.05
CA GLU A 10 31.35 -0.61 11.29
C GLU A 10 30.28 0.37 11.81
N VAL A 11 29.41 0.82 10.93
CA VAL A 11 28.22 1.57 11.31
C VAL A 11 27.29 0.55 11.95
N LYS A 12 27.26 0.53 13.26
CA LYS A 12 26.49 -0.44 14.04
C LYS A 12 25.01 -0.20 13.80
N GLN A 13 24.30 -1.20 13.27
CA GLN A 13 22.83 -1.23 13.20
C GLN A 13 22.27 -0.76 14.56
N MET A 14 21.36 0.23 14.57
CA MET A 14 20.81 0.78 15.80
C MET A 14 19.63 -0.04 16.31
N PHE A 15 18.73 -0.43 15.42
CA PHE A 15 17.54 -1.19 15.76
C PHE A 15 17.53 -2.53 15.05
N LYS A 16 17.29 -3.60 15.82
CA LYS A 16 17.21 -4.98 15.30
C LYS A 16 15.89 -5.21 14.58
N ARG A 17 14.81 -4.61 15.12
CA ARG A 17 13.44 -4.73 14.60
C ARG A 17 12.86 -3.35 14.32
N VAL A 18 12.27 -3.20 13.15
CA VAL A 18 11.51 -2.00 12.79
C VAL A 18 10.05 -2.40 12.62
N PHE A 19 9.16 -1.75 13.35
CA PHE A 19 7.71 -1.87 13.22
C PHE A 19 7.20 -0.64 12.48
N LEU A 20 6.75 -0.82 11.24
CA LEU A 20 6.10 0.23 10.46
C LEU A 20 4.59 -0.05 10.46
N VAL A 21 3.83 0.83 11.08
CA VAL A 21 2.38 0.70 11.23
C VAL A 21 1.69 1.84 10.51
N VAL A 22 0.90 1.51 9.50
CA VAL A 22 0.10 2.46 8.73
C VAL A 22 -1.32 2.46 9.28
N LEU A 23 -1.75 3.62 9.76
CA LEU A 23 -3.16 3.92 10.05
C LEU A 23 -3.78 4.43 8.75
N ASP A 24 -4.38 3.53 7.98
CA ASP A 24 -4.86 3.80 6.62
C ASP A 24 -5.76 5.03 6.59
N SER A 25 -5.36 6.06 5.85
CA SER A 25 -6.04 7.33 5.65
C SER A 25 -6.00 8.36 6.81
N VAL A 26 -5.21 8.18 7.86
CA VAL A 26 -5.15 9.19 8.96
C VAL A 26 -4.28 10.39 8.56
N GLY A 27 -4.79 11.24 7.68
CA GLY A 27 -4.18 12.50 7.30
C GLY A 27 -4.16 13.54 8.43
N VAL A 28 -3.22 14.50 8.35
CA VAL A 28 -2.99 15.53 9.39
C VAL A 28 -2.95 16.95 8.81
N GLY A 29 -3.91 17.22 7.93
CA GLY A 29 -4.14 18.52 7.30
C GLY A 29 -3.71 18.59 5.85
N GLU A 30 -4.30 19.53 5.13
CA GLU A 30 -4.13 19.70 3.68
C GLU A 30 -2.66 19.78 3.26
N ALA A 31 -2.30 19.04 2.21
CA ALA A 31 -1.00 19.15 1.57
C ALA A 31 -0.89 20.46 0.76
N PRO A 32 0.32 20.96 0.45
CA PRO A 32 0.50 22.24 -0.26
C PRO A 32 -0.16 22.31 -1.63
N ASP A 33 -0.43 21.17 -2.24
CA ASP A 33 -1.08 21.05 -3.55
C ASP A 33 -2.54 20.57 -3.47
N ALA A 34 -3.15 20.55 -2.28
CA ALA A 34 -4.52 20.07 -2.05
C ALA A 34 -5.56 20.78 -2.92
N GLU A 35 -5.38 22.09 -3.19
CA GLU A 35 -6.25 22.85 -4.08
C GLU A 35 -6.40 22.24 -5.46
N LYS A 36 -5.30 21.68 -6.03
CA LYS A 36 -5.31 21.03 -7.35
C LYS A 36 -6.19 19.79 -7.40
N TYR A 37 -6.46 19.19 -6.23
CA TYR A 37 -7.31 18.01 -6.07
C TYR A 37 -8.73 18.38 -5.59
N GLY A 38 -8.97 19.67 -5.33
CA GLY A 38 -10.23 20.15 -4.78
C GLY A 38 -10.40 19.83 -3.29
N ASP A 39 -9.30 19.61 -2.58
CA ASP A 39 -9.24 19.12 -1.20
C ASP A 39 -8.79 20.21 -0.20
N SER A 40 -8.86 21.50 -0.59
CA SER A 40 -8.52 22.61 0.31
C SER A 40 -9.34 22.55 1.61
N GLY A 41 -8.66 22.70 2.74
CA GLY A 41 -9.25 22.64 4.06
C GLY A 41 -9.46 21.23 4.61
N ALA A 42 -9.09 20.17 3.89
CA ALA A 42 -9.18 18.81 4.40
C ALA A 42 -8.23 18.58 5.60
N ASN A 43 -8.73 17.94 6.65
CA ASN A 43 -7.95 17.57 7.82
C ASN A 43 -8.58 16.36 8.52
N THR A 44 -8.24 15.17 8.07
CA THR A 44 -8.84 13.93 8.56
C THR A 44 -8.80 13.82 10.07
N LEU A 45 -7.64 13.99 10.69
CA LEU A 45 -7.49 13.85 12.15
C LEU A 45 -8.25 14.94 12.90
N LEU A 46 -8.03 16.22 12.56
CA LEU A 46 -8.64 17.33 13.30
C LEU A 46 -10.17 17.29 13.24
N HIS A 47 -10.70 17.04 12.06
CA HIS A 47 -12.16 16.99 11.87
C HIS A 47 -12.77 15.73 12.51
N THR A 48 -12.03 14.64 12.58
CA THR A 48 -12.46 13.40 13.26
C THR A 48 -12.57 13.62 14.76
N ILE A 49 -11.54 14.16 15.40
CA ILE A 49 -11.49 14.26 16.88
C ILE A 49 -12.46 15.29 17.44
N GLY A 50 -12.66 16.44 16.78
CA GLY A 50 -13.52 17.51 17.29
C GLY A 50 -13.06 18.02 18.66
N ASP A 51 -14.03 18.17 19.59
CA ASP A 51 -13.76 18.73 20.93
C ASP A 51 -13.61 17.67 22.03
N ALA A 52 -14.07 16.43 21.80
CA ALA A 52 -14.06 15.37 22.81
C ALA A 52 -13.46 14.10 22.23
N TYR A 53 -12.33 13.66 22.76
CA TYR A 53 -11.58 12.48 22.34
C TYR A 53 -10.70 11.94 23.48
N ASN A 54 -10.32 10.66 23.39
CA ASN A 54 -9.37 10.03 24.30
C ASN A 54 -8.21 9.41 23.50
N LEU A 55 -7.18 10.20 23.20
CA LEU A 55 -6.00 9.81 22.43
C LEU A 55 -4.70 10.12 23.19
N ASP A 56 -4.69 9.87 24.51
CA ASP A 56 -3.62 10.27 25.44
C ASP A 56 -2.25 9.70 25.09
N VAL A 57 -2.19 8.49 24.53
CA VAL A 57 -0.94 7.84 24.12
C VAL A 57 -0.44 8.39 22.77
N LEU A 58 -1.34 8.56 21.81
CA LEU A 58 -1.03 9.20 20.53
C LEU A 58 -0.62 10.67 20.71
N GLU A 59 -1.24 11.38 21.68
CA GLU A 59 -0.83 12.73 22.09
C GLU A 59 0.62 12.73 22.61
N LYS A 60 0.99 11.79 23.49
CA LYS A 60 2.36 11.61 23.97
C LYS A 60 3.36 11.24 22.88
N LEU A 61 2.92 10.61 21.80
CA LEU A 61 3.75 10.37 20.62
C LEU A 61 3.84 11.57 19.68
N GLY A 62 3.07 12.65 19.93
CA GLY A 62 3.11 13.89 19.17
C GLY A 62 2.07 14.04 18.08
N LEU A 63 1.14 13.06 17.89
CA LEU A 63 0.18 13.09 16.80
C LEU A 63 -0.69 14.36 16.81
N LEU A 64 -1.23 14.74 17.97
CA LEU A 64 -2.16 15.87 18.08
C LEU A 64 -1.49 17.22 17.87
N THR A 65 -0.19 17.32 18.18
CA THR A 65 0.60 18.52 17.91
C THR A 65 0.72 18.81 16.40
N LEU A 66 0.64 17.76 15.55
CA LEU A 66 0.69 17.91 14.08
C LEU A 66 -0.53 18.63 13.51
N VAL A 67 -1.64 18.66 14.25
CA VAL A 67 -2.89 19.37 13.88
C VAL A 67 -3.17 20.57 14.76
N GLY A 68 -2.13 21.14 15.40
CA GLY A 68 -2.21 22.39 16.12
C GLY A 68 -2.72 22.31 17.56
N LYS A 69 -2.87 21.11 18.13
CA LYS A 69 -3.13 20.97 19.57
C LYS A 69 -1.85 21.22 20.38
N GLU A 70 -2.01 21.63 21.64
CA GLU A 70 -0.89 21.95 22.54
C GLU A 70 0.05 20.73 22.75
N GLU A 71 1.36 20.99 22.75
CA GLU A 71 2.36 19.95 23.03
C GLU A 71 2.40 19.62 24.53
N LYS A 72 2.19 18.34 24.88
CA LYS A 72 2.22 17.88 26.26
C LYS A 72 3.19 16.71 26.44
N ASN A 73 4.38 16.99 27.00
CA ASN A 73 5.34 15.97 27.45
C ASN A 73 5.55 14.80 26.45
N THR A 74 5.82 15.13 25.19
CA THR A 74 6.00 14.13 24.14
C THR A 74 7.21 13.22 24.39
N ARG A 75 7.11 11.97 23.93
CA ARG A 75 8.15 10.94 24.00
C ARG A 75 8.58 10.41 22.63
N GLY A 76 7.81 10.73 21.59
CA GLY A 76 8.13 10.36 20.23
C GLY A 76 8.92 11.43 19.49
N ILE A 77 9.61 11.05 18.42
CA ILE A 77 10.07 11.97 17.40
C ILE A 77 8.97 12.05 16.37
N TYR A 78 8.49 13.25 16.03
CA TYR A 78 7.30 13.40 15.22
C TYR A 78 7.42 14.56 14.23
N MET A 79 6.81 14.37 13.05
CA MET A 79 6.78 15.32 11.96
C MET A 79 5.64 14.95 11.00
N ARG A 80 5.40 15.80 10.00
CA ARG A 80 4.53 15.49 8.87
C ARG A 80 5.37 15.23 7.63
N ALA A 81 4.83 14.45 6.70
CA ALA A 81 5.38 14.29 5.36
C ALA A 81 4.33 14.64 4.31
N LYS A 82 4.71 15.36 3.26
CA LYS A 82 3.82 15.64 2.14
C LYS A 82 3.94 14.53 1.09
N PRO A 83 2.84 14.21 0.38
CA PRO A 83 2.88 13.27 -0.73
C PRO A 83 3.51 13.93 -1.98
N ILE A 84 4.30 13.16 -2.72
CA ILE A 84 4.83 13.56 -4.05
C ILE A 84 4.26 12.71 -5.18
N ASN A 85 3.66 11.55 -4.89
CA ASN A 85 2.88 10.82 -5.88
C ASN A 85 1.68 11.64 -6.34
N LEU A 86 1.31 11.51 -7.62
CA LEU A 86 0.17 12.25 -8.19
C LEU A 86 -1.17 11.71 -7.70
N ALA A 87 -1.28 10.43 -7.39
CA ALA A 87 -2.48 9.84 -6.82
C ALA A 87 -2.50 9.95 -5.29
N LYS A 88 -3.70 9.92 -4.72
CA LYS A 88 -3.97 10.04 -3.28
C LYS A 88 -4.68 8.78 -2.75
N ASP A 89 -4.16 7.62 -3.10
CA ASP A 89 -4.74 6.32 -2.76
C ASP A 89 -3.75 5.43 -1.99
N THR A 90 -4.29 4.37 -1.40
CA THR A 90 -3.53 3.41 -0.58
C THR A 90 -2.31 2.85 -1.31
N LEU A 91 -2.44 2.47 -2.60
CA LEU A 91 -1.32 1.92 -3.37
C LEU A 91 -0.17 2.92 -3.48
N ASN A 92 -0.48 4.15 -3.89
CA ASN A 92 0.51 5.18 -4.14
C ASN A 92 1.17 5.69 -2.84
N GLY A 93 0.43 5.79 -1.74
CA GLY A 93 0.99 6.16 -0.44
C GLY A 93 1.98 5.11 0.07
N HIS A 94 1.59 3.83 0.06
CA HIS A 94 2.49 2.73 0.45
C HIS A 94 3.69 2.59 -0.47
N TYR A 95 3.49 2.79 -1.78
CA TYR A 95 4.58 2.80 -2.76
C TYR A 95 5.59 3.90 -2.47
N GLU A 96 5.13 5.12 -2.19
CA GLU A 96 6.01 6.24 -1.87
C GLU A 96 6.84 5.98 -0.61
N MET A 97 6.24 5.42 0.45
CA MET A 97 6.96 5.03 1.66
C MET A 97 8.11 4.07 1.35
N MET A 98 7.93 3.19 0.37
CA MET A 98 8.94 2.19 -0.06
C MET A 98 9.80 2.67 -1.24
N GLY A 99 9.81 3.98 -1.53
CA GLY A 99 10.70 4.57 -2.52
C GLY A 99 10.23 4.46 -3.96
N ILE A 100 8.94 4.22 -4.21
CA ILE A 100 8.35 4.19 -5.54
C ILE A 100 7.51 5.45 -5.77
N VAL A 101 7.87 6.24 -6.79
CA VAL A 101 7.04 7.34 -7.28
C VAL A 101 6.57 7.04 -8.70
N GLN A 102 5.27 6.94 -8.85
CA GLN A 102 4.65 6.73 -10.16
C GLN A 102 4.51 8.06 -10.90
N LYS A 103 5.44 8.32 -11.83
CA LYS A 103 5.41 9.53 -12.69
C LYS A 103 4.38 9.44 -13.81
N VAL A 104 4.00 8.24 -14.20
CA VAL A 104 3.06 7.96 -15.29
C VAL A 104 1.98 7.03 -14.76
N PRO A 105 0.71 7.42 -14.83
CA PRO A 105 -0.39 6.57 -14.36
C PRO A 105 -0.49 5.29 -15.20
N TYR A 106 -1.17 4.29 -14.66
CA TYR A 106 -1.56 3.11 -15.43
C TYR A 106 -2.46 3.53 -16.61
N LYS A 107 -2.28 2.85 -17.74
CA LYS A 107 -3.07 3.16 -18.94
C LYS A 107 -4.46 2.53 -18.85
N THR A 108 -5.47 3.28 -19.24
CA THR A 108 -6.84 2.78 -19.43
C THR A 108 -7.16 2.69 -20.93
N TYR A 109 -8.08 1.82 -21.29
CA TYR A 109 -8.39 1.49 -22.68
C TYR A 109 -9.90 1.55 -22.96
N PRO A 110 -10.52 2.74 -22.87
CA PRO A 110 -11.99 2.85 -22.96
C PRO A 110 -12.57 2.38 -24.32
N ASN A 111 -11.74 2.38 -25.37
CA ASN A 111 -12.13 1.94 -26.71
C ASN A 111 -11.58 0.54 -27.08
N GLY A 112 -11.17 -0.26 -26.08
CA GLY A 112 -10.48 -1.52 -26.29
C GLY A 112 -8.97 -1.36 -26.45
N PHE A 113 -8.26 -2.48 -26.45
CA PHE A 113 -6.79 -2.52 -26.54
C PHE A 113 -6.31 -2.33 -27.99
N PRO A 114 -5.08 -1.82 -28.19
CA PRO A 114 -4.48 -1.71 -29.51
C PRO A 114 -4.46 -3.08 -30.23
N LEU A 115 -4.71 -3.07 -31.53
CA LEU A 115 -4.72 -4.31 -32.33
C LEU A 115 -3.37 -5.04 -32.29
N GLU A 116 -2.28 -4.29 -32.14
CA GLU A 116 -0.94 -4.87 -31.96
C GLU A 116 -0.86 -5.72 -30.69
N LEU A 117 -1.42 -5.25 -29.54
CA LEU A 117 -1.48 -6.04 -28.32
C LEU A 117 -2.33 -7.29 -28.51
N ILE A 118 -3.48 -7.16 -29.15
CA ILE A 118 -4.36 -8.32 -29.44
C ILE A 118 -3.62 -9.35 -30.30
N SER A 119 -2.91 -8.92 -31.34
CA SER A 119 -2.10 -9.81 -32.18
C SER A 119 -0.97 -10.50 -31.41
N LYS A 120 -0.28 -9.78 -30.53
CA LYS A 120 0.75 -10.37 -29.65
C LYS A 120 0.14 -11.45 -28.71
N ILE A 121 -1.06 -11.20 -28.19
CA ILE A 121 -1.77 -12.17 -27.34
C ILE A 121 -2.18 -13.40 -28.14
N GLN A 122 -2.79 -13.24 -29.32
CA GLN A 122 -3.18 -14.35 -30.20
C GLN A 122 -1.97 -15.23 -30.56
N HIS A 123 -0.88 -14.60 -30.95
CA HIS A 123 0.35 -15.33 -31.30
C HIS A 123 0.93 -16.11 -30.09
N ALA A 124 0.99 -15.48 -28.92
CA ALA A 124 1.58 -16.09 -27.72
C ALA A 124 0.71 -17.19 -27.09
N THR A 125 -0.61 -17.12 -27.25
CA THR A 125 -1.56 -18.08 -26.67
C THR A 125 -2.04 -19.14 -27.68
N GLY A 126 -1.82 -18.91 -28.99
CA GLY A 126 -2.34 -19.77 -30.06
C GLY A 126 -3.87 -19.74 -30.18
N ARG A 127 -4.52 -18.72 -29.61
CA ARG A 127 -5.99 -18.59 -29.59
C ARG A 127 -6.43 -17.27 -30.20
N GLU A 128 -7.53 -17.33 -30.97
CA GLU A 128 -8.20 -16.13 -31.46
C GLU A 128 -8.76 -15.30 -30.27
N VAL A 129 -8.97 -14.01 -30.52
CA VAL A 129 -9.56 -13.08 -29.55
C VAL A 129 -10.88 -12.53 -30.08
N ILE A 130 -11.90 -12.53 -29.26
CA ILE A 130 -13.19 -11.87 -29.50
C ILE A 130 -13.48 -10.86 -28.40
N GLY A 131 -14.35 -9.90 -28.68
CA GLY A 131 -14.66 -8.79 -27.79
C GLY A 131 -13.75 -7.59 -28.03
N ASN A 132 -12.75 -7.39 -27.19
CA ASN A 132 -11.85 -6.21 -27.18
C ASN A 132 -12.59 -4.88 -27.04
N ILE A 133 -13.52 -4.83 -26.12
CA ILE A 133 -14.33 -3.64 -25.81
C ILE A 133 -14.39 -3.37 -24.30
N ALA A 134 -14.80 -2.15 -23.92
CA ALA A 134 -15.19 -1.86 -22.56
C ALA A 134 -16.61 -2.40 -22.31
N ALA A 135 -16.76 -3.32 -21.35
CA ALA A 135 -18.04 -3.97 -21.09
C ALA A 135 -18.20 -4.45 -19.65
N SER A 136 -19.46 -4.65 -19.23
CA SER A 136 -19.78 -5.43 -18.05
C SER A 136 -19.45 -6.90 -18.31
N GLY A 137 -18.75 -7.54 -17.38
CA GLY A 137 -18.34 -8.92 -17.61
C GLY A 137 -19.49 -9.94 -17.51
N THR A 138 -20.66 -9.61 -16.95
CA THR A 138 -21.88 -10.44 -17.05
C THR A 138 -22.50 -10.30 -18.42
N GLN A 139 -22.59 -9.09 -18.93
CA GLN A 139 -23.12 -8.82 -20.26
C GLN A 139 -22.27 -9.47 -21.35
N ILE A 140 -20.95 -9.30 -21.33
CA ILE A 140 -20.10 -9.78 -22.42
C ILE A 140 -20.05 -11.31 -22.51
N ILE A 141 -20.17 -12.04 -21.39
CA ILE A 141 -20.26 -13.52 -21.46
C ILE A 141 -21.58 -13.98 -22.02
N GLU A 142 -22.69 -13.27 -21.82
CA GLU A 142 -23.95 -13.58 -22.48
C GLU A 142 -23.89 -13.31 -23.99
N GLU A 143 -23.27 -12.22 -24.41
CA GLU A 143 -23.16 -11.83 -25.82
C GLU A 143 -22.18 -12.73 -26.60
N LEU A 144 -21.06 -13.10 -26.04
CA LEU A 144 -19.95 -13.78 -26.71
C LEU A 144 -19.71 -15.23 -26.27
N GLY A 145 -20.38 -15.69 -25.21
CA GLY A 145 -20.14 -17.00 -24.63
C GLY A 145 -20.41 -18.14 -25.59
N GLU A 146 -21.47 -18.05 -26.39
CA GLU A 146 -21.80 -19.07 -27.41
C GLU A 146 -20.74 -19.15 -28.53
N MET A 147 -20.24 -17.98 -28.98
CA MET A 147 -19.16 -17.92 -29.96
C MET A 147 -17.85 -18.48 -29.39
N HIS A 148 -17.52 -18.11 -28.12
CA HIS A 148 -16.41 -18.69 -27.42
C HIS A 148 -16.48 -20.21 -27.32
N MET A 149 -17.64 -20.76 -26.96
CA MET A 149 -17.85 -22.23 -26.88
C MET A 149 -17.65 -22.93 -28.21
N LYS A 150 -18.03 -22.31 -29.32
CA LYS A 150 -17.88 -22.87 -30.68
C LYS A 150 -16.45 -22.78 -31.22
N THR A 151 -15.73 -21.73 -30.90
CA THR A 151 -14.44 -21.40 -31.53
C THR A 151 -13.23 -21.61 -30.61
N GLY A 152 -13.39 -21.61 -29.29
CA GLY A 152 -12.31 -21.60 -28.32
C GLY A 152 -11.56 -20.27 -28.23
N ALA A 153 -12.09 -19.18 -28.84
CA ALA A 153 -11.49 -17.87 -28.83
C ALA A 153 -11.60 -17.23 -27.43
N LEU A 154 -10.57 -16.49 -27.01
CA LEU A 154 -10.57 -15.77 -25.72
C LEU A 154 -11.52 -14.58 -25.76
N ILE A 155 -12.41 -14.42 -24.78
CA ILE A 155 -13.20 -13.20 -24.62
C ILE A 155 -12.34 -12.17 -23.85
N ILE A 156 -11.82 -11.15 -24.57
CA ILE A 156 -11.03 -10.07 -23.96
C ILE A 156 -11.90 -8.82 -23.86
N TYR A 157 -11.88 -8.19 -22.68
CA TYR A 157 -12.59 -6.95 -22.41
C TYR A 157 -11.92 -6.13 -21.32
N THR A 158 -12.32 -4.88 -21.19
CA THR A 158 -11.83 -3.95 -20.16
C THR A 158 -12.99 -3.28 -19.42
N SER A 159 -12.67 -2.36 -18.50
CA SER A 159 -13.62 -1.48 -17.81
C SER A 159 -13.03 -0.07 -17.71
N ALA A 160 -13.59 0.80 -16.88
CA ALA A 160 -13.03 2.12 -16.62
C ALA A 160 -11.63 2.09 -15.97
N ASP A 161 -11.32 0.99 -15.25
CA ASP A 161 -10.02 0.78 -14.61
C ASP A 161 -8.96 0.31 -15.61
N SER A 162 -7.69 0.35 -15.18
CA SER A 162 -6.56 -0.21 -15.92
C SER A 162 -6.50 -1.73 -15.79
N VAL A 163 -7.42 -2.42 -16.45
CA VAL A 163 -7.56 -3.88 -16.37
C VAL A 163 -7.75 -4.51 -17.76
N LEU A 164 -7.12 -5.66 -17.99
CA LEU A 164 -7.41 -6.55 -19.11
C LEU A 164 -8.01 -7.82 -18.53
N GLN A 165 -9.27 -8.10 -18.89
CA GLN A 165 -10.01 -9.25 -18.38
C GLN A 165 -10.14 -10.29 -19.49
N ILE A 166 -9.92 -11.56 -19.13
CA ILE A 166 -10.03 -12.70 -20.06
C ILE A 166 -11.08 -13.64 -19.49
N ALA A 167 -12.23 -13.70 -20.16
CA ALA A 167 -13.27 -14.66 -19.79
C ALA A 167 -13.18 -15.92 -20.67
N ALA A 168 -13.38 -17.08 -20.05
CA ALA A 168 -13.40 -18.37 -20.70
C ALA A 168 -14.32 -19.35 -19.98
N HIS A 169 -15.05 -20.17 -20.75
CA HIS A 169 -15.91 -21.24 -20.24
C HIS A 169 -15.05 -22.41 -19.76
N GLU A 170 -15.31 -22.94 -18.55
CA GLU A 170 -14.46 -23.96 -17.91
C GLU A 170 -14.45 -25.31 -18.68
N GLU A 171 -15.49 -25.63 -19.46
CA GLU A 171 -15.51 -26.82 -20.34
C GLU A 171 -14.71 -26.62 -21.63
N VAL A 172 -14.41 -25.39 -22.05
CA VAL A 172 -13.68 -25.05 -23.28
C VAL A 172 -12.20 -24.80 -23.02
N ILE A 173 -11.93 -24.02 -21.99
CA ILE A 173 -10.57 -23.70 -21.50
C ILE A 173 -10.57 -24.01 -20.01
N PRO A 174 -9.90 -25.10 -19.58
CA PRO A 174 -9.74 -25.41 -18.16
C PRO A 174 -9.14 -24.25 -17.38
N VAL A 175 -9.53 -24.10 -16.12
CA VAL A 175 -9.12 -22.94 -15.29
C VAL A 175 -7.61 -22.79 -15.21
N GLU A 176 -6.87 -23.88 -15.07
CA GLU A 176 -5.41 -23.90 -15.02
C GLU A 176 -4.77 -23.41 -16.34
N GLU A 177 -5.42 -23.69 -17.47
CA GLU A 177 -4.98 -23.17 -18.77
C GLU A 177 -5.27 -21.68 -18.89
N LEU A 178 -6.46 -21.23 -18.46
CA LEU A 178 -6.80 -19.80 -18.40
C LEU A 178 -5.82 -19.03 -17.53
N TYR A 179 -5.38 -19.60 -16.40
CA TYR A 179 -4.37 -18.98 -15.53
C TYR A 179 -3.03 -18.82 -16.26
N LYS A 180 -2.55 -19.86 -16.96
CA LYS A 180 -1.31 -19.79 -17.77
C LYS A 180 -1.41 -18.75 -18.89
N ILE A 181 -2.59 -18.64 -19.52
CA ILE A 181 -2.85 -17.60 -20.52
C ILE A 181 -2.72 -16.22 -19.87
N CYS A 182 -3.37 -15.99 -18.73
CA CYS A 182 -3.28 -14.71 -18.01
C CYS A 182 -1.85 -14.36 -17.57
N GLU A 183 -1.06 -15.34 -17.12
CA GLU A 183 0.37 -15.15 -16.82
C GLU A 183 1.18 -14.73 -18.07
N THR A 184 0.89 -15.36 -19.20
CA THR A 184 1.53 -15.00 -20.48
C THR A 184 1.15 -13.57 -20.90
N VAL A 185 -0.12 -13.21 -20.80
CA VAL A 185 -0.60 -11.85 -21.08
C VAL A 185 -0.01 -10.84 -20.09
N ARG A 186 0.14 -11.21 -18.79
CA ARG A 186 0.82 -10.36 -17.80
C ARG A 186 2.24 -10.03 -18.22
N LYS A 187 3.02 -11.00 -18.71
CA LYS A 187 4.39 -10.78 -19.19
C LYS A 187 4.44 -9.84 -20.40
N ILE A 188 3.53 -10.01 -21.37
CA ILE A 188 3.42 -9.15 -22.57
C ILE A 188 3.11 -7.71 -22.19
N THR A 189 2.27 -7.49 -21.16
CA THR A 189 1.74 -6.18 -20.79
C THR A 189 2.48 -5.49 -19.65
N ALA A 190 3.59 -6.06 -19.17
CA ALA A 190 4.34 -5.54 -18.03
C ALA A 190 5.09 -4.24 -18.30
N GLY A 191 5.52 -4.03 -19.56
CA GLY A 191 6.31 -2.85 -19.95
C GLY A 191 5.51 -1.54 -19.99
N GLU A 192 6.22 -0.42 -20.03
CA GLU A 192 5.65 0.93 -20.13
C GLU A 192 4.79 1.15 -21.38
N GLU A 193 5.00 0.33 -22.42
CA GLU A 193 4.22 0.38 -23.66
C GLU A 193 2.71 0.20 -23.40
N TYR A 194 2.35 -0.80 -22.58
CA TYR A 194 0.94 -1.07 -22.27
C TYR A 194 0.57 -0.68 -20.84
N LYS A 195 1.45 -0.85 -19.89
CA LYS A 195 1.34 -0.46 -18.46
C LYS A 195 -0.05 -0.72 -17.86
N ILE A 196 -0.54 -1.96 -18.05
CA ILE A 196 -1.83 -2.39 -17.53
C ILE A 196 -1.66 -2.85 -16.08
N ALA A 197 -2.46 -2.30 -15.16
CA ALA A 197 -2.34 -2.59 -13.73
C ALA A 197 -2.65 -4.05 -13.39
N ARG A 198 -3.69 -4.64 -13.97
CA ARG A 198 -4.09 -6.02 -13.68
C ARG A 198 -4.57 -6.77 -14.92
N ILE A 199 -4.15 -8.04 -15.03
CA ILE A 199 -4.75 -9.03 -15.90
C ILE A 199 -5.65 -9.90 -15.04
N ILE A 200 -6.89 -10.15 -15.46
CA ILE A 200 -7.88 -10.84 -14.62
C ILE A 200 -8.43 -12.06 -15.36
N ALA A 201 -8.24 -13.24 -14.80
CA ALA A 201 -8.91 -14.45 -15.21
C ALA A 201 -10.38 -14.44 -14.74
N ARG A 202 -11.31 -14.65 -15.66
CA ARG A 202 -12.76 -14.65 -15.42
C ARG A 202 -13.40 -15.95 -15.93
N PRO A 203 -13.19 -17.08 -15.24
CA PRO A 203 -13.85 -18.32 -15.62
C PRO A 203 -15.36 -18.22 -15.43
N PHE A 204 -16.12 -18.90 -16.34
CA PHE A 204 -17.56 -18.98 -16.28
C PHE A 204 -18.07 -20.36 -16.71
N ILE A 205 -19.29 -20.66 -16.38
CA ILE A 205 -20.00 -21.91 -16.70
C ILE A 205 -21.42 -21.60 -17.22
N GLY A 206 -22.14 -22.60 -17.65
CA GLY A 206 -23.53 -22.47 -18.07
C GLY A 206 -23.75 -22.74 -19.54
N ARG A 207 -24.87 -22.26 -20.08
CA ARG A 207 -25.28 -22.42 -21.47
C ARG A 207 -25.78 -21.08 -22.02
N PRO A 208 -25.86 -20.90 -23.34
CA PRO A 208 -26.42 -19.67 -23.90
C PRO A 208 -27.73 -19.25 -23.25
N GLY A 209 -27.80 -17.97 -22.79
CA GLY A 209 -28.93 -17.41 -22.04
C GLY A 209 -28.87 -17.65 -20.52
N SER A 210 -27.85 -18.35 -20.00
CA SER A 210 -27.73 -18.63 -18.56
C SER A 210 -26.27 -18.80 -18.11
N PHE A 211 -25.35 -18.03 -18.69
CA PHE A 211 -23.94 -18.05 -18.27
C PHE A 211 -23.73 -17.41 -16.90
N THR A 212 -22.89 -18.02 -16.07
CA THR A 212 -22.61 -17.56 -14.73
C THR A 212 -21.10 -17.59 -14.45
N ARG A 213 -20.56 -16.51 -13.90
CA ARG A 213 -19.16 -16.46 -13.45
C ARG A 213 -18.95 -17.37 -12.25
N THR A 214 -17.79 -18.02 -12.21
CA THR A 214 -17.41 -18.84 -11.07
C THR A 214 -16.56 -18.04 -10.07
N PRO A 215 -16.44 -18.51 -8.81
CA PRO A 215 -15.59 -17.87 -7.80
C PRO A 215 -14.09 -18.04 -8.06
N LYS A 216 -13.70 -18.77 -9.14
CA LYS A 216 -12.29 -19.01 -9.52
C LYS A 216 -11.67 -17.83 -10.28
N ARG A 217 -12.13 -16.60 -9.99
CA ARG A 217 -11.44 -15.37 -10.43
C ARG A 217 -10.03 -15.34 -9.89
N HIS A 218 -9.06 -14.95 -10.74
CA HIS A 218 -7.69 -14.71 -10.30
C HIS A 218 -7.14 -13.44 -10.94
N ASP A 219 -6.52 -12.59 -10.13
CA ASP A 219 -5.95 -11.30 -10.57
C ASP A 219 -4.43 -11.40 -10.59
N TYR A 220 -3.82 -11.04 -11.72
CA TYR A 220 -2.38 -10.93 -11.93
C TYR A 220 -2.01 -9.45 -11.95
N ALA A 221 -1.63 -8.91 -10.81
CA ALA A 221 -1.19 -7.53 -10.70
C ALA A 221 0.17 -7.31 -11.40
N LEU A 222 0.44 -6.08 -11.78
CA LEU A 222 1.79 -5.70 -12.20
C LEU A 222 2.67 -5.67 -10.95
N ASP A 223 3.85 -6.30 -11.04
CA ASP A 223 4.81 -6.25 -9.94
C ASP A 223 5.22 -4.78 -9.67
N PRO A 224 5.37 -4.42 -8.40
CA PRO A 224 5.89 -3.11 -8.06
C PRO A 224 7.32 -2.95 -8.64
N PRO A 225 7.70 -1.72 -9.04
CA PRO A 225 9.10 -1.41 -9.35
C PRO A 225 10.05 -1.77 -8.20
N LEU A 226 11.36 -1.75 -8.48
CA LEU A 226 12.38 -1.89 -7.43
C LEU A 226 12.09 -0.93 -6.27
N ASN A 227 12.13 -1.45 -5.05
CA ASN A 227 11.72 -0.71 -3.87
C ASN A 227 12.48 -1.16 -2.61
N VAL A 228 12.18 -0.53 -1.47
CA VAL A 228 12.84 -0.81 -0.19
C VAL A 228 12.72 -2.28 0.21
N LEU A 229 11.57 -2.94 -0.02
CA LEU A 229 11.39 -4.35 0.35
C LEU A 229 12.34 -5.25 -0.46
N ASP A 230 12.54 -4.96 -1.75
CA ASP A 230 13.49 -5.69 -2.59
C ASP A 230 14.93 -5.53 -2.11
N LEU A 231 15.30 -4.31 -1.67
CA LEU A 231 16.64 -4.05 -1.15
C LEU A 231 16.87 -4.72 0.21
N LEU A 232 15.85 -4.80 1.07
CA LEU A 232 15.89 -5.55 2.33
C LEU A 232 16.11 -7.03 2.06
N ASP A 233 15.28 -7.64 1.22
CA ASP A 233 15.32 -9.06 0.86
C ASP A 233 16.69 -9.44 0.24
N LYS A 234 17.18 -8.66 -0.72
CA LYS A 234 18.52 -8.81 -1.34
C LYS A 234 19.66 -8.82 -0.30
N ASN A 235 19.48 -8.15 0.82
CA ASN A 235 20.45 -8.06 1.90
C ASN A 235 20.15 -9.01 3.09
N GLY A 236 19.23 -9.96 2.91
CA GLY A 236 18.88 -10.96 3.92
C GLY A 236 18.13 -10.40 5.12
N ILE A 237 17.45 -9.27 4.97
CA ILE A 237 16.58 -8.67 5.96
C ILE A 237 15.13 -9.04 5.65
N GLU A 238 14.52 -9.81 6.52
CA GLU A 238 13.16 -10.29 6.34
C GLU A 238 12.12 -9.18 6.50
N THR A 239 11.09 -9.23 5.63
CA THR A 239 9.88 -8.41 5.76
C THR A 239 8.71 -9.30 6.16
N ILE A 240 8.04 -8.92 7.26
CA ILE A 240 6.79 -9.51 7.75
C ILE A 240 5.67 -8.54 7.41
N ALA A 241 4.69 -8.97 6.63
CA ALA A 241 3.53 -8.18 6.22
C ALA A 241 2.29 -8.55 7.03
N ILE A 242 1.63 -7.54 7.61
CA ILE A 242 0.34 -7.69 8.31
C ILE A 242 -0.73 -6.87 7.57
N GLY A 243 -1.90 -7.46 7.35
CA GLY A 243 -3.02 -6.83 6.65
C GLY A 243 -2.82 -6.79 5.14
N LYS A 244 -3.13 -5.66 4.49
CA LYS A 244 -3.09 -5.49 3.04
C LYS A 244 -1.69 -5.39 2.42
N ILE A 245 -0.64 -5.30 3.21
CA ILE A 245 0.72 -5.05 2.69
C ILE A 245 1.13 -6.08 1.64
N SER A 246 0.85 -7.37 1.87
CA SER A 246 1.17 -8.42 0.89
C SER A 246 0.44 -8.25 -0.44
N ASP A 247 -0.79 -7.78 -0.42
CA ASP A 247 -1.59 -7.54 -1.62
C ASP A 247 -1.11 -6.28 -2.37
N ILE A 248 -0.76 -5.21 -1.63
CA ILE A 248 -0.22 -3.95 -2.18
C ILE A 248 1.08 -4.20 -2.95
N PHE A 249 1.99 -5.02 -2.41
CA PHE A 249 3.29 -5.32 -3.02
C PHE A 249 3.29 -6.63 -3.83
N ASN A 250 2.13 -7.13 -4.24
CA ASN A 250 1.97 -8.35 -5.03
C ASN A 250 2.77 -9.54 -4.46
N ASN A 251 2.83 -9.65 -3.14
CA ASN A 251 3.59 -10.66 -2.40
C ASN A 251 5.11 -10.66 -2.61
N LYS A 252 5.67 -9.68 -3.33
CA LYS A 252 7.08 -9.63 -3.70
C LYS A 252 7.94 -9.21 -2.52
N SER A 253 9.08 -9.88 -2.30
CA SER A 253 10.07 -9.59 -1.25
C SER A 253 9.48 -9.55 0.17
N ILE A 254 8.46 -10.38 0.42
CA ILE A 254 7.79 -10.55 1.71
C ILE A 254 7.93 -12.00 2.17
N ALA A 255 8.66 -12.21 3.27
CA ALA A 255 8.93 -13.52 3.83
C ALA A 255 7.73 -14.12 4.55
N VAL A 256 7.00 -13.31 5.34
CA VAL A 256 5.84 -13.76 6.12
C VAL A 256 4.64 -12.88 5.84
N LYS A 257 3.49 -13.50 5.56
CA LYS A 257 2.24 -12.82 5.17
C LYS A 257 1.13 -13.19 6.12
N ILE A 258 0.56 -12.20 6.80
CA ILE A 258 -0.46 -12.37 7.83
C ILE A 258 -1.69 -11.54 7.47
N LYS A 259 -2.79 -12.22 7.15
CA LYS A 259 -4.08 -11.57 6.94
C LYS A 259 -4.70 -11.15 8.27
N THR A 260 -5.44 -10.06 8.24
CA THR A 260 -6.20 -9.56 9.39
C THR A 260 -7.69 -9.50 9.06
N LYS A 261 -8.52 -9.60 10.09
CA LYS A 261 -9.97 -9.46 9.99
C LYS A 261 -10.39 -7.99 10.09
N ASP A 262 -9.73 -7.26 10.97
CA ASP A 262 -10.00 -5.88 11.34
C ASP A 262 -8.74 -5.24 11.97
N ASN A 263 -8.84 -3.98 12.37
CA ASN A 263 -7.74 -3.27 13.02
C ASN A 263 -7.34 -3.87 14.36
N ILE A 264 -8.29 -4.39 15.15
CA ILE A 264 -8.02 -5.00 16.47
C ILE A 264 -7.22 -6.28 16.28
N ASP A 265 -7.59 -7.14 15.34
CA ASP A 265 -6.83 -8.35 14.99
C ASP A 265 -5.41 -7.99 14.52
N GLY A 266 -5.27 -6.90 13.74
CA GLY A 266 -3.97 -6.35 13.34
C GLY A 266 -3.12 -5.92 14.54
N MET A 267 -3.70 -5.19 15.49
CA MET A 267 -3.03 -4.77 16.73
C MET A 267 -2.62 -5.95 17.60
N MET A 268 -3.47 -6.97 17.74
CA MET A 268 -3.13 -8.17 18.50
C MET A 268 -1.92 -8.90 17.90
N LYS A 269 -1.86 -9.02 16.58
CA LYS A 269 -0.70 -9.59 15.87
C LYS A 269 0.56 -8.75 16.07
N LEU A 270 0.48 -7.42 15.99
CA LEU A 270 1.60 -6.53 16.30
C LEU A 270 2.13 -6.74 17.71
N ILE A 271 1.25 -6.84 18.70
CA ILE A 271 1.59 -7.11 20.11
C ILE A 271 2.27 -8.47 20.27
N ASP A 272 1.78 -9.51 19.60
CA ASP A 272 2.38 -10.85 19.68
C ASP A 272 3.78 -10.88 19.03
N PHE A 273 4.00 -10.18 17.91
CA PHE A 273 5.34 -10.02 17.36
C PHE A 273 6.26 -9.20 18.25
N ALA A 274 5.75 -8.19 18.96
CA ALA A 274 6.56 -7.43 19.91
C ALA A 274 7.05 -8.30 21.09
N LYS A 275 6.24 -9.24 21.56
CA LYS A 275 6.63 -10.25 22.58
C LYS A 275 7.62 -11.28 22.05
N GLY A 276 7.54 -11.60 20.76
CA GLY A 276 8.37 -12.62 20.09
C GLY A 276 9.77 -12.13 19.72
N GLU A 277 10.45 -12.94 18.89
CA GLU A 277 11.76 -12.65 18.33
C GLU A 277 11.70 -12.66 16.81
N PHE A 278 12.23 -11.62 16.19
CA PHE A 278 12.56 -11.56 14.77
C PHE A 278 13.66 -10.54 14.53
N LYS A 279 14.18 -10.48 13.32
CA LYS A 279 15.10 -9.44 12.86
C LYS A 279 14.63 -8.97 11.50
N GLY A 280 14.40 -7.66 11.35
CA GLY A 280 13.96 -7.09 10.08
C GLY A 280 12.84 -6.07 10.21
N LEU A 281 12.04 -5.97 9.14
CA LEU A 281 10.90 -5.07 9.04
C LEU A 281 9.59 -5.83 9.27
N LEU A 282 8.78 -5.34 10.21
CA LEU A 282 7.38 -5.69 10.30
C LEU A 282 6.58 -4.51 9.76
N PHE A 283 5.84 -4.73 8.67
CA PHE A 283 5.07 -3.71 7.97
C PHE A 283 3.58 -4.05 8.06
N ALA A 284 2.80 -3.21 8.72
CA ALA A 284 1.39 -3.43 8.97
C ALA A 284 0.53 -2.32 8.38
N ASN A 285 -0.61 -2.69 7.80
CA ASN A 285 -1.68 -1.77 7.40
C ASN A 285 -2.93 -2.07 8.23
N LEU A 286 -3.42 -1.06 8.96
CA LEU A 286 -4.67 -1.06 9.70
C LEU A 286 -5.73 -0.32 8.88
N ASN A 287 -6.56 -1.07 8.19
CA ASN A 287 -7.33 -0.62 7.03
C ASN A 287 -8.75 -0.12 7.33
N ASP A 288 -9.29 -0.38 8.54
CA ASP A 288 -10.69 -0.06 8.83
C ASP A 288 -10.96 1.44 8.86
N PHE A 289 -9.97 2.26 9.22
CA PHE A 289 -10.08 3.72 9.20
C PHE A 289 -10.58 4.21 7.85
N ASP A 290 -9.97 3.74 6.78
CA ASP A 290 -10.36 4.10 5.41
C ASP A 290 -11.62 3.35 4.97
N MET A 291 -11.56 2.02 4.98
CA MET A 291 -12.56 1.16 4.35
C MET A 291 -13.93 1.24 5.03
N LEU A 292 -13.97 1.28 6.38
CA LEU A 292 -15.22 1.26 7.12
C LEU A 292 -15.74 2.66 7.44
N TYR A 293 -14.85 3.65 7.60
CA TYR A 293 -15.23 4.95 8.15
C TYR A 293 -14.94 6.12 7.21
N GLY A 294 -13.76 6.22 6.62
CA GLY A 294 -13.37 7.29 5.71
C GLY A 294 -14.30 7.38 4.49
N HIS A 295 -14.36 6.33 3.68
CA HIS A 295 -15.23 6.27 2.51
C HIS A 295 -16.73 6.35 2.81
N ARG A 296 -17.14 6.00 4.02
CA ARG A 296 -18.55 6.06 4.46
C ARG A 296 -18.92 7.36 5.15
N ARG A 297 -17.96 8.28 5.29
CA ARG A 297 -18.15 9.56 6.00
C ARG A 297 -18.67 9.38 7.43
N ASP A 298 -18.27 8.26 8.07
CA ASP A 298 -18.59 7.94 9.46
C ASP A 298 -17.54 8.50 10.42
N ARG A 299 -17.66 9.79 10.73
CA ARG A 299 -16.79 10.49 11.67
C ARG A 299 -16.74 9.83 13.05
N VAL A 300 -17.89 9.35 13.54
CA VAL A 300 -17.99 8.77 14.89
C VAL A 300 -17.30 7.41 14.93
N GLY A 301 -17.53 6.57 13.92
CA GLY A 301 -16.81 5.30 13.77
C GLY A 301 -15.32 5.49 13.61
N TYR A 302 -14.89 6.51 12.84
CA TYR A 302 -13.48 6.84 12.66
C TYR A 302 -12.80 7.21 13.98
N LEU A 303 -13.43 8.10 14.79
CA LEU A 303 -12.93 8.45 16.13
C LEU A 303 -12.83 7.22 17.04
N ARG A 304 -13.87 6.39 17.06
CA ARG A 304 -13.87 5.15 17.85
C ARG A 304 -12.69 4.24 17.45
N ALA A 305 -12.42 4.07 16.17
CA ALA A 305 -11.30 3.27 15.70
C ALA A 305 -9.94 3.85 16.13
N LEU A 306 -9.77 5.18 16.17
CA LEU A 306 -8.57 5.83 16.71
C LEU A 306 -8.43 5.59 18.21
N GLU A 307 -9.53 5.69 18.97
CA GLU A 307 -9.55 5.43 20.42
C GLU A 307 -9.27 3.95 20.72
N GLU A 308 -9.78 3.02 19.93
CA GLU A 308 -9.46 1.59 20.04
C GLU A 308 -7.96 1.33 19.78
N PHE A 309 -7.38 1.92 18.73
CA PHE A 309 -5.95 1.85 18.49
C PHE A 309 -5.16 2.44 19.67
N ASN A 310 -5.54 3.61 20.15
CA ASN A 310 -4.92 4.28 21.31
C ASN A 310 -5.02 3.43 22.59
N TYR A 311 -6.10 2.67 22.78
CA TYR A 311 -6.29 1.78 23.92
C TYR A 311 -5.32 0.59 23.93
N TYR A 312 -5.04 -0.02 22.76
CA TYR A 312 -4.10 -1.13 22.64
C TYR A 312 -2.64 -0.70 22.53
N LEU A 313 -2.38 0.53 22.11
CA LEU A 313 -1.02 1.05 21.88
C LEU A 313 -0.10 0.93 23.11
N PRO A 314 -0.50 1.23 24.36
CA PRO A 314 0.33 1.01 25.55
C PRO A 314 0.84 -0.41 25.70
N ILE A 315 0.02 -1.40 25.31
CA ILE A 315 0.40 -2.82 25.41
C ILE A 315 1.51 -3.10 24.38
N LEU A 316 1.40 -2.57 23.14
CA LEU A 316 2.45 -2.66 22.15
C LEU A 316 3.73 -2.00 22.66
N LEU A 317 3.67 -0.73 23.11
CA LEU A 317 4.82 0.04 23.57
C LEU A 317 5.56 -0.64 24.73
N LYS A 318 4.81 -1.26 25.66
CA LYS A 318 5.37 -1.99 26.82
C LYS A 318 6.17 -3.24 26.40
N ASN A 319 5.83 -3.86 25.28
CA ASN A 319 6.47 -5.08 24.79
C ASN A 319 7.62 -4.80 23.79
N LEU A 320 7.82 -3.54 23.39
CA LEU A 320 8.98 -3.16 22.57
C LEU A 320 10.27 -3.28 23.38
N LYS A 321 11.32 -3.76 22.71
CA LYS A 321 12.68 -3.92 23.28
C LYS A 321 13.52 -2.66 23.02
N LYS A 322 14.64 -2.52 23.69
CA LYS A 322 15.53 -1.36 23.55
C LYS A 322 16.11 -1.20 22.13
N ASP A 323 16.17 -2.29 21.39
CA ASP A 323 16.63 -2.36 20.01
C ASP A 323 15.48 -2.44 18.99
N ASP A 324 14.29 -1.93 19.36
CA ASP A 324 13.15 -1.77 18.49
C ASP A 324 12.92 -0.31 18.12
N LEU A 325 12.50 -0.08 16.89
CA LEU A 325 11.96 1.17 16.40
C LEU A 325 10.51 0.96 15.95
N LEU A 326 9.59 1.72 16.51
CA LEU A 326 8.21 1.83 16.04
C LEU A 326 8.07 3.10 15.21
N ILE A 327 7.51 2.98 14.02
CA ILE A 327 7.10 4.08 13.14
C ILE A 327 5.60 3.94 12.91
N ILE A 328 4.82 4.94 13.31
CA ILE A 328 3.40 5.03 13.01
C ILE A 328 3.21 6.13 11.97
N THR A 329 2.49 5.84 10.91
CA THR A 329 2.25 6.78 9.81
C THR A 329 0.86 6.56 9.18
N ALA A 330 0.55 7.29 8.13
CA ALA A 330 -0.58 7.06 7.24
C ALA A 330 -0.09 7.10 5.79
N ASP A 331 -0.89 6.62 4.88
CA ASP A 331 -0.59 6.57 3.45
C ASP A 331 -1.24 7.71 2.65
N HIS A 332 -2.35 8.24 3.12
CA HIS A 332 -3.07 9.42 2.59
C HIS A 332 -4.03 9.99 3.65
N GLY A 333 -4.87 10.95 3.27
CA GLY A 333 -6.01 11.40 4.04
C GLY A 333 -7.33 10.85 3.49
N ASN A 334 -8.36 10.79 4.33
CA ASN A 334 -9.75 10.55 3.92
C ASN A 334 -10.69 11.18 4.95
N ASP A 335 -10.79 12.49 4.90
CA ASP A 335 -11.55 13.29 5.88
C ASP A 335 -13.03 12.90 5.88
N PRO A 336 -13.52 12.30 6.97
CA PRO A 336 -14.90 11.80 7.03
C PRO A 336 -15.96 12.91 7.06
N THR A 337 -15.55 14.16 7.16
CA THR A 337 -16.44 15.32 7.09
C THR A 337 -16.37 16.03 5.75
N TYR A 338 -15.46 15.63 4.86
CA TYR A 338 -15.27 16.29 3.58
C TYR A 338 -16.30 15.84 2.54
N LYS A 339 -16.48 16.62 1.48
CA LYS A 339 -17.42 16.32 0.39
C LYS A 339 -17.02 15.07 -0.39
N GLY A 340 -17.99 14.41 -1.00
CA GLY A 340 -17.77 13.20 -1.80
C GLY A 340 -17.38 11.99 -0.95
N THR A 341 -16.79 10.98 -1.57
CA THR A 341 -16.38 9.72 -0.92
C THR A 341 -14.93 9.35 -1.26
N ASP A 342 -14.21 10.22 -1.96
CA ASP A 342 -12.82 10.02 -2.36
C ASP A 342 -11.85 10.40 -1.23
N HIS A 343 -10.60 9.94 -1.33
CA HIS A 343 -9.51 10.32 -0.44
C HIS A 343 -9.21 11.82 -0.52
N THR A 344 -8.57 12.37 0.50
CA THR A 344 -8.16 13.77 0.58
C THR A 344 -6.65 13.92 0.50
N ARG A 345 -6.18 14.96 -0.21
CA ARG A 345 -4.77 15.28 -0.41
C ARG A 345 -4.20 15.97 0.82
N GLU A 346 -3.61 15.18 1.72
CA GLU A 346 -3.14 15.65 3.01
C GLU A 346 -1.67 15.31 3.27
N TYR A 347 -1.06 16.04 4.19
CA TYR A 347 0.12 15.55 4.90
C TYR A 347 -0.23 14.27 5.67
N THR A 348 0.74 13.38 5.82
CA THR A 348 0.64 12.22 6.70
C THR A 348 1.55 12.39 7.91
N PRO A 349 1.19 11.81 9.08
CA PRO A 349 2.04 11.83 10.25
C PRO A 349 3.22 10.87 10.09
N ILE A 350 4.36 11.20 10.68
CA ILE A 350 5.44 10.26 10.97
C ILE A 350 5.71 10.36 12.47
N LEU A 351 5.36 9.33 13.23
CA LEU A 351 5.60 9.24 14.66
C LEU A 351 6.60 8.11 14.90
N MET A 352 7.73 8.43 15.49
CA MET A 352 8.78 7.45 15.76
C MET A 352 8.97 7.30 17.27
N TYR A 353 9.03 6.06 17.74
CA TYR A 353 9.22 5.74 19.13
C TYR A 353 10.18 4.56 19.33
N SER A 354 11.00 4.65 20.34
CA SER A 354 11.79 3.55 20.87
C SER A 354 11.88 3.69 22.40
N PRO A 355 11.94 2.58 23.17
CA PRO A 355 12.16 2.64 24.61
C PRO A 355 13.42 3.38 25.03
N ILE A 356 14.39 3.58 24.13
CA ILE A 356 15.61 4.32 24.41
C ILE A 356 15.45 5.84 24.26
N PHE A 357 14.36 6.33 23.68
CA PHE A 357 14.11 7.77 23.53
C PHE A 357 13.74 8.37 24.89
N LYS A 358 14.51 9.37 25.32
CA LYS A 358 14.34 10.01 26.63
C LYS A 358 13.31 11.14 26.62
N LYS A 359 13.17 11.84 25.50
CA LYS A 359 12.33 13.02 25.32
C LYS A 359 11.81 13.06 23.88
N GLY A 360 10.59 13.56 23.71
CA GLY A 360 10.01 13.81 22.39
C GLY A 360 10.65 15.02 21.70
N LYS A 361 10.58 15.03 20.39
CA LYS A 361 11.11 16.09 19.53
C LYS A 361 10.27 16.27 18.29
N ARG A 362 9.76 17.49 18.05
CA ARG A 362 9.20 17.89 16.76
C ARG A 362 10.33 18.14 15.78
N LEU A 363 10.30 17.48 14.61
CA LEU A 363 11.20 17.78 13.50
C LEU A 363 10.50 18.61 12.43
N GLN A 364 11.28 19.14 11.49
CA GLN A 364 10.74 19.80 10.30
C GLN A 364 9.95 18.81 9.46
N ASP A 365 8.89 19.32 8.81
CA ASP A 365 8.08 18.52 7.89
C ASP A 365 8.93 18.02 6.73
N ARG A 366 8.62 16.83 6.25
CA ARG A 366 9.37 16.13 5.22
C ARG A 366 8.75 16.36 3.84
N GLU A 367 9.63 16.35 2.84
CA GLU A 367 9.24 16.60 1.45
C GLU A 367 8.59 15.38 0.77
N THR A 368 8.68 14.18 1.39
CA THR A 368 8.15 12.93 0.84
C THR A 368 7.99 11.85 1.91
N PHE A 369 7.06 10.91 1.70
CA PHE A 369 6.90 9.70 2.52
C PHE A 369 8.11 8.75 2.37
N ALA A 370 8.88 8.86 1.29
CA ALA A 370 10.05 8.02 1.02
C ALA A 370 11.16 8.16 2.07
N ASP A 371 11.14 9.22 2.89
CA ASP A 371 12.05 9.38 4.01
C ASP A 371 11.92 8.23 5.03
N ILE A 372 10.73 7.61 5.14
CA ILE A 372 10.50 6.41 5.95
C ILE A 372 11.34 5.25 5.43
N GLY A 373 11.24 4.94 4.15
CA GLY A 373 11.98 3.86 3.51
C GLY A 373 13.51 4.09 3.55
N ALA A 374 13.94 5.33 3.29
CA ALA A 374 15.34 5.70 3.38
C ALA A 374 15.89 5.51 4.81
N THR A 375 15.08 5.83 5.84
CA THR A 375 15.45 5.62 7.25
C THR A 375 15.54 4.13 7.60
N ILE A 376 14.64 3.29 7.07
CA ILE A 376 14.68 1.84 7.27
C ILE A 376 15.94 1.25 6.63
N LEU A 377 16.28 1.63 5.40
CA LEU A 377 17.51 1.16 4.73
C LEU A 377 18.75 1.57 5.51
N ASP A 378 18.83 2.82 5.96
CA ASP A 378 19.96 3.35 6.73
C ASP A 378 20.13 2.61 8.06
N ASN A 379 19.02 2.29 8.77
CA ASN A 379 19.05 1.45 9.98
C ASN A 379 19.71 0.09 9.75
N PHE A 380 19.49 -0.52 8.59
CA PHE A 380 20.09 -1.82 8.26
C PHE A 380 21.42 -1.70 7.51
N ASN A 381 22.00 -0.51 7.40
CA ASN A 381 23.23 -0.20 6.66
C ASN A 381 23.17 -0.60 5.17
N ILE A 382 22.00 -0.48 4.56
CA ILE A 382 21.76 -0.75 3.15
C ILE A 382 21.80 0.55 2.36
N PRO A 383 22.64 0.68 1.31
CA PRO A 383 22.65 1.85 0.47
C PRO A 383 21.29 2.10 -0.19
N ASN A 384 20.83 3.35 -0.18
CA ASN A 384 19.59 3.73 -0.84
C ASN A 384 19.80 3.87 -2.37
N GLU A 385 19.78 2.74 -3.07
CA GLU A 385 19.91 2.66 -4.54
C GLU A 385 18.70 3.28 -5.29
N LEU A 386 17.60 3.60 -4.58
CA LEU A 386 16.40 4.21 -5.16
C LEU A 386 16.56 5.72 -5.39
N HIS A 387 17.56 6.33 -4.73
CA HIS A 387 17.83 7.78 -4.79
C HIS A 387 16.61 8.66 -4.47
N LEU A 388 15.71 8.16 -3.62
CA LEU A 388 14.51 8.83 -3.17
C LEU A 388 14.41 8.79 -1.65
N GLY A 389 14.02 9.91 -1.05
CA GLY A 389 13.94 10.08 0.39
C GLY A 389 15.29 10.32 1.07
N ASN A 390 15.25 10.96 2.22
CA ASN A 390 16.40 11.23 3.06
C ASN A 390 16.20 10.59 4.43
N SER A 391 17.21 9.85 4.92
CA SER A 391 17.15 9.23 6.23
C SER A 391 16.96 10.26 7.34
N ILE A 392 16.07 9.93 8.28
CA ILE A 392 15.84 10.69 9.51
C ILE A 392 16.78 10.21 10.64
N PHE A 393 17.60 9.20 10.36
CA PHE A 393 18.36 8.45 11.35
C PHE A 393 19.36 9.31 12.14
N ASP A 394 19.98 10.29 11.49
CA ASP A 394 20.93 11.20 12.16
C ASP A 394 20.26 12.11 13.20
N GLU A 395 18.96 12.31 13.11
CA GLU A 395 18.19 13.08 14.09
C GLU A 395 18.04 12.34 15.44
N PHE A 396 18.26 11.02 15.46
CA PHE A 396 18.24 10.20 16.70
C PHE A 396 19.55 10.29 17.48
N LYS A 397 20.63 10.70 16.84
CA LYS A 397 21.98 10.75 17.42
C LYS A 397 22.26 12.05 18.17
N LYS A 398 21.36 13.03 18.01
CA LYS A 398 21.42 14.34 18.66
C LYS A 398 20.45 14.39 19.84
#